data_9c89766ab8a26d339b0d5600dad6eaf1
#
_entry.id   9c89766ab8a26d339b0d5600dad6eaf1
#
_cell.length_a   1.000
_cell.length_b   1.000
_cell.length_c   1.000
_cell.angle_alpha   90.00
_cell.angle_beta   90.00
_cell.angle_gamma   90.00
#
_symmetry.space_group_name_H-M   'P 1'
#
loop_
_entity.id
_entity.type
_entity.pdbx_description
1 polymer ?
#
loop_
_entity_poly.entity_id
_entity_poly.type
_entity_poly.pdbx_seq_one_letter_code
_entity_poly.pdbx_strand_id
1 'polypeptide(L)'
;MQVARNFYLSTEKTFTRKIYEVLLAFEIERKLTKDQILELYINQIYLGRRAYGFASAAQIYFGKPIGRLSIAESAMLAGLPKAPSSYNPVVNPRRAQARQQYVLGRMHKLRLISNAQFNQASREELKVVGRSEDYAVSAPYLAEMVRQQIVAQFPEDAYSRGLTVFTTIRASEQRAAQNAMRSGLIDFDRRQGWRGPEAFVSLPKNAAELEDLVEDTLADRPDSDGLLTAVVVDVKEGLVRVMRGQGKTFDIQGDGLKFASKGLSASALPALKIRPGAVVRIHRLDAERWEMTQIPEVEGAFVAIQTDTGALRALVGGFDFRQNKFNHVTQAYRQPGSTIKPFVYSAALEKGFSASSIVNDAPVNFDPGQTGGQVWDPKNYDGTYEGPMTIRDALAKSKNMVSIRLLHAVGAKYAQNYLSRFGFEAERNPPYLTLALGAGSVTPLQMATA
;
A
#
# COMPACT_ATOMS: atom_id res chain seq x y z
N MET A 1 23.02 12.31 -18.51
CA MET A 1 21.86 11.47 -18.83
C MET A 1 21.17 10.86 -17.60
N GLN A 2 21.82 10.09 -16.71
CA GLN A 2 21.15 9.53 -15.52
C GLN A 2 20.62 10.62 -14.56
N VAL A 3 21.36 11.70 -14.34
CA VAL A 3 20.91 12.87 -13.59
C VAL A 3 19.68 13.49 -14.25
N ALA A 4 19.71 13.76 -15.56
CA ALA A 4 18.58 14.31 -16.31
C ALA A 4 17.31 13.43 -16.15
N ARG A 5 17.49 12.12 -16.27
CA ARG A 5 16.37 11.16 -16.09
C ARG A 5 15.80 11.19 -14.68
N ASN A 6 16.63 11.22 -13.65
CA ASN A 6 16.17 11.08 -12.26
C ASN A 6 15.51 12.35 -11.72
N PHE A 7 15.88 13.53 -12.24
CA PHE A 7 15.36 14.81 -11.74
C PHE A 7 14.19 15.39 -12.52
N TYR A 8 14.11 15.12 -13.84
CA TYR A 8 13.24 15.89 -14.71
C TYR A 8 12.29 15.06 -15.58
N LEU A 9 12.39 13.72 -15.57
CA LEU A 9 11.64 12.89 -16.50
C LEU A 9 10.83 11.81 -15.80
N SER A 10 9.68 11.46 -16.38
CA SER A 10 8.83 10.35 -15.93
C SER A 10 9.50 8.99 -16.12
N THR A 11 8.97 7.96 -15.44
CA THR A 11 9.45 6.57 -15.55
C THR A 11 9.02 5.85 -16.83
N GLU A 12 8.17 6.48 -17.67
CA GLU A 12 7.68 5.90 -18.92
C GLU A 12 8.80 5.67 -19.93
N LYS A 13 8.74 4.52 -20.62
CA LYS A 13 9.76 4.12 -21.62
C LYS A 13 9.30 4.54 -23.02
N THR A 14 9.42 5.83 -23.37
CA THR A 14 9.05 6.34 -24.69
C THR A 14 10.25 6.91 -25.46
N PHE A 15 10.21 6.89 -26.80
CA PHE A 15 11.26 7.50 -27.63
C PHE A 15 11.34 9.01 -27.41
N THR A 16 10.20 9.68 -27.30
CA THR A 16 10.13 11.12 -27.01
C THR A 16 10.84 11.48 -25.72
N ARG A 17 10.59 10.72 -24.64
CA ARG A 17 11.31 10.91 -23.39
C ARG A 17 12.83 10.74 -23.55
N LYS A 18 13.29 9.81 -24.40
CA LYS A 18 14.71 9.59 -24.65
C LYS A 18 15.38 10.77 -25.36
N ILE A 19 14.67 11.44 -26.25
CA ILE A 19 15.15 12.68 -26.87
C ILE A 19 15.28 13.79 -25.82
N TYR A 20 14.26 13.99 -24.98
CA TYR A 20 14.35 14.96 -23.88
C TYR A 20 15.49 14.67 -22.91
N GLU A 21 15.75 13.39 -22.59
CA GLU A 21 16.86 12.99 -21.73
C GLU A 21 18.22 13.42 -22.31
N VAL A 22 18.40 13.31 -23.63
CA VAL A 22 19.63 13.74 -24.33
C VAL A 22 19.75 15.26 -24.31
N LEU A 23 18.70 15.99 -24.69
CA LEU A 23 18.72 17.47 -24.72
C LEU A 23 18.98 18.06 -23.32
N LEU A 24 18.32 17.53 -22.29
CA LEU A 24 18.57 17.93 -20.91
C LEU A 24 19.99 17.59 -20.44
N ALA A 25 20.54 16.46 -20.87
CA ALA A 25 21.92 16.11 -20.53
C ALA A 25 22.93 17.12 -21.09
N PHE A 26 22.72 17.59 -22.32
CA PHE A 26 23.55 18.66 -22.91
C PHE A 26 23.41 19.98 -22.16
N GLU A 27 22.18 20.36 -21.79
CA GLU A 27 21.95 21.59 -21.03
C GLU A 27 22.57 21.52 -19.62
N ILE A 28 22.51 20.39 -18.96
CA ILE A 28 23.16 20.15 -17.66
C ILE A 28 24.70 20.26 -17.83
N GLU A 29 25.29 19.63 -18.85
CA GLU A 29 26.74 19.70 -19.10
C GLU A 29 27.21 21.08 -19.47
N ARG A 30 26.34 21.93 -20.05
CA ARG A 30 26.66 23.34 -20.35
C ARG A 30 26.67 24.20 -19.09
N LYS A 31 25.82 23.92 -18.10
CA LYS A 31 25.62 24.74 -16.90
C LYS A 31 26.41 24.28 -15.68
N LEU A 32 26.76 23.01 -15.59
CA LEU A 32 27.42 22.42 -14.43
C LEU A 32 28.75 21.78 -14.80
N THR A 33 29.70 21.86 -13.87
CA THR A 33 30.99 21.14 -13.99
C THR A 33 30.78 19.64 -13.81
N LYS A 34 31.74 18.82 -14.25
CA LYS A 34 31.67 17.36 -14.06
C LYS A 34 31.60 16.98 -12.59
N ASP A 35 32.27 17.68 -11.70
CA ASP A 35 32.24 17.45 -10.26
C ASP A 35 30.86 17.75 -9.68
N GLN A 36 30.23 18.85 -10.07
CA GLN A 36 28.86 19.18 -9.66
C GLN A 36 27.84 18.15 -10.17
N ILE A 37 28.02 17.68 -11.42
CA ILE A 37 27.14 16.61 -11.95
C ILE A 37 27.33 15.30 -11.17
N LEU A 38 28.58 14.96 -10.82
CA LEU A 38 28.88 13.78 -10.01
C LEU A 38 28.32 13.92 -8.59
N GLU A 39 28.45 15.07 -7.97
CA GLU A 39 27.89 15.37 -6.65
C GLU A 39 26.37 15.20 -6.64
N LEU A 40 25.66 15.77 -7.63
CA LEU A 40 24.23 15.56 -7.79
C LEU A 40 23.88 14.09 -7.97
N TYR A 41 24.67 13.36 -8.78
CA TYR A 41 24.46 11.95 -9.02
C TYR A 41 24.58 11.12 -7.74
N ILE A 42 25.71 11.25 -7.02
CA ILE A 42 25.98 10.44 -5.82
C ILE A 42 25.04 10.75 -4.66
N ASN A 43 24.46 11.95 -4.62
CA ASN A 43 23.50 12.35 -3.59
C ASN A 43 22.05 11.91 -3.88
N GLN A 44 21.70 11.61 -5.15
CA GLN A 44 20.31 11.38 -5.54
C GLN A 44 20.02 10.00 -6.13
N ILE A 45 21.06 9.26 -6.54
CA ILE A 45 20.85 7.97 -7.19
C ILE A 45 20.17 6.98 -6.23
N TYR A 46 19.14 6.31 -6.73
CA TYR A 46 18.48 5.24 -6.01
C TYR A 46 19.36 3.98 -5.95
N LEU A 47 19.60 3.46 -4.76
CA LEU A 47 20.51 2.35 -4.48
C LEU A 47 19.82 1.15 -3.82
N GLY A 48 18.49 1.07 -3.92
CA GLY A 48 17.69 0.01 -3.30
C GLY A 48 17.28 0.36 -1.86
N ARG A 49 16.37 -0.41 -1.27
CA ARG A 49 15.89 -0.26 0.12
C ARG A 49 15.53 1.18 0.53
N ARG A 50 14.98 1.95 -0.40
CA ARG A 50 14.68 3.38 -0.22
C ARG A 50 15.91 4.27 0.05
N ALA A 51 17.11 3.76 -0.19
CA ALA A 51 18.33 4.54 -0.14
C ALA A 51 18.44 5.44 -1.38
N TYR A 52 18.37 6.73 -1.18
CA TYR A 52 18.69 7.74 -2.18
C TYR A 52 20.01 8.40 -1.80
N GLY A 53 20.98 8.29 -2.70
CA GLY A 53 22.36 8.71 -2.48
C GLY A 53 23.22 7.73 -1.69
N PHE A 54 24.54 7.84 -1.90
CA PHE A 54 25.52 6.92 -1.33
C PHE A 54 25.66 7.05 0.18
N ALA A 55 25.47 8.25 0.74
CA ALA A 55 25.50 8.44 2.20
C ALA A 55 24.37 7.69 2.91
N SER A 56 23.14 7.77 2.37
CA SER A 56 22.01 7.02 2.85
C SER A 56 22.20 5.50 2.69
N ALA A 57 22.75 5.09 1.53
CA ALA A 57 23.05 3.67 1.28
C ALA A 57 24.12 3.12 2.25
N ALA A 58 25.16 3.89 2.55
CA ALA A 58 26.19 3.51 3.53
C ALA A 58 25.59 3.24 4.90
N GLN A 59 24.68 4.09 5.35
CA GLN A 59 23.98 3.92 6.62
C GLN A 59 23.03 2.72 6.60
N ILE A 60 22.26 2.54 5.52
CA ILE A 60 21.26 1.47 5.39
C ILE A 60 21.91 0.09 5.25
N TYR A 61 22.98 -0.02 4.46
CA TYR A 61 23.62 -1.31 4.20
C TYR A 61 24.70 -1.69 5.19
N PHE A 62 25.38 -0.71 5.80
CA PHE A 62 26.55 -0.96 6.65
C PHE A 62 26.46 -0.30 8.04
N GLY A 63 25.45 0.54 8.29
CA GLY A 63 25.31 1.27 9.57
C GLY A 63 26.45 2.27 9.82
N LYS A 64 27.11 2.75 8.77
CA LYS A 64 28.31 3.59 8.84
C LYS A 64 28.15 4.87 8.01
N PRO A 65 28.75 6.00 8.45
CA PRO A 65 28.87 7.16 7.58
C PRO A 65 29.79 6.85 6.39
N ILE A 66 29.53 7.45 5.23
CA ILE A 66 30.21 7.17 3.96
C ILE A 66 31.75 7.27 4.06
N GLY A 67 32.28 8.19 4.85
CA GLY A 67 33.73 8.37 5.05
C GLY A 67 34.40 7.25 5.89
N ARG A 68 33.65 6.30 6.45
CA ARG A 68 34.14 5.15 7.21
C ARG A 68 33.97 3.81 6.50
N LEU A 69 33.54 3.85 5.26
CA LEU A 69 33.41 2.63 4.45
C LEU A 69 34.78 2.07 4.10
N SER A 70 34.92 0.74 4.13
CA SER A 70 36.06 0.05 3.55
C SER A 70 36.05 0.13 2.00
N ILE A 71 37.15 -0.22 1.37
CA ILE A 71 37.22 -0.33 -0.10
C ILE A 71 36.21 -1.37 -0.60
N ALA A 72 36.06 -2.49 0.11
CA ALA A 72 35.13 -3.54 -0.22
C ALA A 72 33.67 -3.08 -0.11
N GLU A 73 33.31 -2.35 0.96
CA GLU A 73 31.99 -1.78 1.16
C GLU A 73 31.67 -0.71 0.10
N SER A 74 32.65 0.15 -0.21
CA SER A 74 32.52 1.18 -1.25
C SER A 74 32.31 0.56 -2.64
N ALA A 75 33.03 -0.53 -2.97
CA ALA A 75 32.87 -1.25 -4.22
C ALA A 75 31.48 -1.95 -4.32
N MET A 76 30.96 -2.44 -3.19
CA MET A 76 29.61 -3.01 -3.12
C MET A 76 28.56 -1.95 -3.48
N LEU A 77 28.61 -0.77 -2.84
CA LEU A 77 27.68 0.32 -3.12
C LEU A 77 27.81 0.84 -4.56
N ALA A 78 29.06 0.97 -5.08
CA ALA A 78 29.30 1.38 -6.47
C ALA A 78 28.76 0.36 -7.50
N GLY A 79 28.51 -0.87 -7.10
CA GLY A 79 27.86 -1.89 -7.91
C GLY A 79 26.36 -1.70 -8.10
N LEU A 80 25.68 -1.08 -7.13
CA LEU A 80 24.21 -0.96 -7.06
C LEU A 80 23.55 -0.15 -8.19
N PRO A 81 24.12 0.99 -8.68
CA PRO A 81 23.46 1.81 -9.69
C PRO A 81 23.12 1.10 -10.99
N LYS A 82 23.78 -0.01 -11.30
CA LYS A 82 23.49 -0.81 -12.50
C LYS A 82 22.10 -1.44 -12.45
N ALA A 83 21.75 -2.04 -11.31
CA ALA A 83 20.43 -2.64 -11.06
C ALA A 83 20.24 -2.76 -9.54
N PRO A 84 19.71 -1.73 -8.86
CA PRO A 84 19.65 -1.66 -7.40
C PRO A 84 18.86 -2.79 -6.74
N SER A 85 17.88 -3.36 -7.42
CA SER A 85 17.11 -4.50 -6.92
C SER A 85 17.88 -5.81 -7.07
N SER A 86 18.46 -6.07 -8.26
CA SER A 86 19.16 -7.32 -8.59
C SER A 86 20.51 -7.46 -7.87
N TYR A 87 21.23 -6.36 -7.62
CA TYR A 87 22.52 -6.36 -6.92
C TYR A 87 22.40 -5.99 -5.44
N ASN A 88 21.19 -6.03 -4.87
CA ASN A 88 20.96 -5.74 -3.46
C ASN A 88 21.62 -6.80 -2.57
N PRO A 89 22.60 -6.43 -1.71
CA PRO A 89 23.35 -7.41 -0.93
C PRO A 89 22.54 -8.11 0.15
N VAL A 90 21.39 -7.55 0.54
CA VAL A 90 20.46 -8.16 1.50
C VAL A 90 19.55 -9.19 0.83
N VAL A 91 19.15 -8.92 -0.43
CA VAL A 91 18.22 -9.78 -1.19
C VAL A 91 18.98 -10.83 -1.99
N ASN A 92 20.04 -10.42 -2.69
CA ASN A 92 20.82 -11.25 -3.61
C ASN A 92 22.33 -11.18 -3.27
N PRO A 93 22.79 -11.73 -2.13
CA PRO A 93 24.17 -11.59 -1.68
C PRO A 93 25.20 -12.12 -2.69
N ARG A 94 24.92 -13.24 -3.38
CA ARG A 94 25.81 -13.82 -4.40
C ARG A 94 26.01 -12.88 -5.59
N ARG A 95 24.92 -12.33 -6.16
CA ARG A 95 24.99 -11.38 -7.27
C ARG A 95 25.65 -10.07 -6.85
N ALA A 96 25.34 -9.57 -5.65
CA ALA A 96 25.98 -8.40 -5.10
C ALA A 96 27.49 -8.59 -4.95
N GLN A 97 27.94 -9.73 -4.43
CA GLN A 97 29.35 -10.06 -4.29
C GLN A 97 30.04 -10.20 -5.65
N ALA A 98 29.44 -10.89 -6.62
CA ALA A 98 30.00 -10.97 -7.97
C ALA A 98 30.17 -9.59 -8.60
N ARG A 99 29.18 -8.69 -8.40
CA ARG A 99 29.25 -7.30 -8.89
C ARG A 99 30.30 -6.49 -8.16
N GLN A 100 30.44 -6.65 -6.84
CA GLN A 100 31.51 -6.05 -6.05
C GLN A 100 32.90 -6.46 -6.56
N GLN A 101 33.12 -7.75 -6.77
CA GLN A 101 34.39 -8.26 -7.31
C GLN A 101 34.71 -7.69 -8.69
N TYR A 102 33.70 -7.53 -9.55
CA TYR A 102 33.85 -6.83 -10.82
C TYR A 102 34.32 -5.37 -10.62
N VAL A 103 33.69 -4.64 -9.68
CA VAL A 103 34.07 -3.25 -9.39
C VAL A 103 35.49 -3.17 -8.85
N LEU A 104 35.87 -4.02 -7.88
CA LEU A 104 37.22 -4.11 -7.33
C LEU A 104 38.25 -4.41 -8.43
N GLY A 105 37.97 -5.36 -9.31
CA GLY A 105 38.83 -5.66 -10.47
C GLY A 105 38.99 -4.46 -11.42
N ARG A 106 37.95 -3.67 -11.63
CA ARG A 106 38.03 -2.42 -12.42
C ARG A 106 38.88 -1.36 -11.73
N MET A 107 38.66 -1.16 -10.41
CA MET A 107 39.46 -0.20 -9.63
C MET A 107 40.95 -0.57 -9.67
N HIS A 108 41.28 -1.84 -9.52
CA HIS A 108 42.66 -2.35 -9.61
C HIS A 108 43.24 -2.16 -11.03
N LYS A 109 42.52 -2.53 -12.09
CA LYS A 109 42.92 -2.37 -13.47
C LYS A 109 43.21 -0.89 -13.84
N LEU A 110 42.43 0.03 -13.26
CA LEU A 110 42.58 1.47 -13.43
C LEU A 110 43.63 2.09 -12.47
N ARG A 111 44.34 1.26 -11.69
CA ARG A 111 45.37 1.69 -10.71
C ARG A 111 44.84 2.62 -9.62
N LEU A 112 43.53 2.55 -9.32
CA LEU A 112 42.92 3.34 -8.24
C LEU A 112 43.19 2.72 -6.87
N ILE A 113 43.48 1.41 -6.84
CA ILE A 113 43.88 0.65 -5.65
C ILE A 113 45.11 -0.20 -5.97
N SER A 114 45.95 -0.42 -4.97
CA SER A 114 47.14 -1.28 -5.10
C SER A 114 46.78 -2.76 -5.12
N ASN A 115 47.74 -3.64 -5.50
CA ASN A 115 47.57 -5.08 -5.40
C ASN A 115 47.24 -5.54 -3.98
N ALA A 116 47.90 -4.98 -2.96
CA ALA A 116 47.64 -5.30 -1.56
C ALA A 116 46.20 -4.94 -1.15
N GLN A 117 45.75 -3.75 -1.51
CA GLN A 117 44.39 -3.28 -1.25
C GLN A 117 43.34 -4.12 -1.99
N PHE A 118 43.59 -4.46 -3.25
CA PHE A 118 42.71 -5.34 -4.01
C PHE A 118 42.56 -6.72 -3.34
N ASN A 119 43.68 -7.37 -2.98
CA ASN A 119 43.68 -8.68 -2.33
C ASN A 119 42.99 -8.64 -0.97
N GLN A 120 43.19 -7.59 -0.18
CA GLN A 120 42.52 -7.38 1.09
C GLN A 120 41.02 -7.21 0.91
N ALA A 121 40.59 -6.28 0.06
CA ALA A 121 39.18 -5.98 -0.18
C ALA A 121 38.40 -7.14 -0.81
N SER A 122 39.06 -7.95 -1.67
CA SER A 122 38.45 -9.12 -2.31
C SER A 122 38.18 -10.27 -1.34
N ARG A 123 38.88 -10.32 -0.20
CA ARG A 123 38.72 -11.34 0.85
C ARG A 123 37.91 -10.84 2.05
N GLU A 124 37.62 -9.54 2.09
CA GLU A 124 36.86 -8.95 3.17
C GLU A 124 35.43 -9.48 3.20
N GLU A 125 35.04 -10.10 4.31
CA GLU A 125 33.67 -10.54 4.55
C GLU A 125 32.83 -9.32 4.98
N LEU A 126 31.87 -8.94 4.12
CA LEU A 126 31.04 -7.78 4.39
C LEU A 126 29.92 -8.11 5.38
N LYS A 127 29.87 -7.38 6.47
CA LYS A 127 28.76 -7.39 7.40
C LYS A 127 27.68 -6.43 6.89
N VAL A 128 26.85 -6.93 5.98
CA VAL A 128 25.68 -6.19 5.53
C VAL A 128 24.67 -6.17 6.68
N VAL A 129 24.28 -4.98 7.11
CA VAL A 129 23.19 -4.80 8.07
C VAL A 129 21.93 -5.32 7.37
N GLY A 130 21.57 -6.56 7.70
CA GLY A 130 20.27 -7.13 7.38
C GLY A 130 19.19 -6.20 7.95
N ARG A 131 17.93 -6.46 7.70
CA ARG A 131 16.86 -5.69 8.35
C ARG A 131 17.15 -5.44 9.82
N SER A 132 17.80 -4.36 10.18
CA SER A 132 17.61 -3.74 11.48
C SER A 132 16.44 -2.76 11.33
N GLU A 133 15.33 -3.28 10.92
CA GLU A 133 14.05 -2.65 11.11
C GLU A 133 13.29 -3.53 12.09
N ASP A 134 13.78 -3.65 13.29
CA ASP A 134 12.94 -3.85 14.45
C ASP A 134 12.14 -2.55 14.70
N TYR A 135 11.41 -2.11 13.66
CA TYR A 135 10.30 -1.22 13.92
C TYR A 135 9.33 -2.00 14.80
N ALA A 136 9.06 -1.46 15.97
CA ALA A 136 8.07 -2.03 16.88
C ALA A 136 6.73 -2.32 16.14
N VAL A 137 6.45 -1.58 15.05
CA VAL A 137 5.27 -1.74 14.23
C VAL A 137 5.46 -1.14 12.82
N SER A 138 4.82 -1.74 11.81
CA SER A 138 4.69 -1.16 10.48
C SER A 138 3.42 -0.28 10.41
N ALA A 139 3.56 1.01 10.07
CA ALA A 139 2.44 1.94 9.93
C ALA A 139 2.70 2.94 8.78
N PRO A 140 2.90 2.47 7.53
CA PRO A 140 3.37 3.33 6.44
C PRO A 140 2.37 4.42 6.04
N TYR A 141 1.06 4.16 6.09
CA TYR A 141 0.03 5.17 5.81
C TYR A 141 0.05 6.30 6.85
N LEU A 142 0.19 5.96 8.13
CA LEU A 142 0.34 6.96 9.18
C LEU A 142 1.65 7.74 9.03
N ALA A 143 2.75 7.05 8.77
CA ALA A 143 4.05 7.69 8.58
C ALA A 143 4.01 8.71 7.43
N GLU A 144 3.34 8.39 6.31
CA GLU A 144 3.16 9.32 5.20
C GLU A 144 2.24 10.50 5.57
N MET A 145 1.17 10.27 6.32
CA MET A 145 0.30 11.33 6.82
C MET A 145 1.07 12.30 7.73
N VAL A 146 1.88 11.77 8.64
CA VAL A 146 2.75 12.58 9.52
C VAL A 146 3.79 13.33 8.68
N ARG A 147 4.43 12.67 7.71
CA ARG A 147 5.40 13.32 6.82
C ARG A 147 4.80 14.54 6.11
N GLN A 148 3.58 14.39 5.55
CA GLN A 148 2.88 15.49 4.87
C GLN A 148 2.61 16.67 5.83
N GLN A 149 2.18 16.39 7.06
CA GLN A 149 1.96 17.43 8.07
C GLN A 149 3.25 18.16 8.44
N ILE A 150 4.34 17.42 8.65
CA ILE A 150 5.64 18.00 8.99
C ILE A 150 6.20 18.84 7.83
N VAL A 151 6.08 18.37 6.58
CA VAL A 151 6.50 19.14 5.41
C VAL A 151 5.65 20.41 5.24
N ALA A 152 4.35 20.34 5.49
CA ALA A 152 3.50 21.53 5.45
C ALA A 152 3.84 22.55 6.54
N GLN A 153 4.24 22.10 7.73
CA GLN A 153 4.60 22.95 8.86
C GLN A 153 6.04 23.49 8.76
N PHE A 154 6.97 22.70 8.20
CA PHE A 154 8.40 23.02 8.10
C PHE A 154 8.92 22.77 6.67
N PRO A 155 8.49 23.55 5.66
CA PRO A 155 8.76 23.27 4.24
C PRO A 155 10.27 23.17 3.91
N GLU A 156 11.10 24.02 4.50
CA GLU A 156 12.54 24.12 4.21
C GLU A 156 13.37 23.12 5.04
N ASP A 157 12.91 22.78 6.23
CA ASP A 157 13.69 22.09 7.26
C ASP A 157 13.26 20.64 7.51
N ALA A 158 12.11 20.22 7.00
CA ALA A 158 11.51 18.92 7.31
C ALA A 158 12.46 17.73 7.15
N TYR A 159 13.39 17.80 6.19
CA TYR A 159 14.35 16.74 5.90
C TYR A 159 15.77 16.98 6.40
N SER A 160 16.09 18.19 6.86
CA SER A 160 17.45 18.58 7.25
C SER A 160 17.63 18.74 8.77
N ARG A 161 16.57 19.11 9.51
CA ARG A 161 16.63 19.40 10.96
C ARG A 161 16.76 18.18 11.86
N GLY A 162 16.60 16.94 11.35
CA GLY A 162 16.62 15.74 12.20
C GLY A 162 15.47 15.68 13.20
N LEU A 163 14.25 16.05 12.76
CA LEU A 163 13.06 16.08 13.62
C LEU A 163 12.67 14.68 14.09
N THR A 164 12.35 14.55 15.38
CA THR A 164 11.73 13.36 15.95
C THR A 164 10.26 13.64 16.22
N VAL A 165 9.38 12.80 15.67
CA VAL A 165 7.93 12.98 15.77
C VAL A 165 7.33 11.82 16.59
N PHE A 166 6.69 12.16 17.71
CA PHE A 166 5.95 11.22 18.54
C PHE A 166 4.49 11.16 18.09
N THR A 167 3.96 9.95 17.96
CA THR A 167 2.56 9.71 17.57
C THR A 167 1.82 8.99 18.70
N THR A 168 0.50 8.93 18.61
CA THR A 168 -0.36 8.33 19.63
C THR A 168 -0.67 6.85 19.37
N ILE A 169 -0.22 6.27 18.23
CA ILE A 169 -0.49 4.87 17.93
C ILE A 169 0.18 3.94 18.95
N ARG A 170 -0.46 2.79 19.16
CA ARG A 170 0.09 1.70 19.98
C ARG A 170 0.49 0.53 19.11
N ALA A 171 1.71 0.04 19.27
CA ALA A 171 2.26 -1.02 18.43
C ALA A 171 1.42 -2.31 18.44
N SER A 172 0.86 -2.70 19.58
CA SER A 172 -0.03 -3.88 19.69
C SER A 172 -1.33 -3.69 18.93
N GLU A 173 -1.98 -2.53 19.10
CA GLU A 173 -3.26 -2.21 18.45
C GLU A 173 -3.08 -2.04 16.92
N GLN A 174 -2.00 -1.38 16.50
CA GLN A 174 -1.67 -1.23 15.07
C GLN A 174 -1.42 -2.59 14.41
N ARG A 175 -0.67 -3.51 15.07
CA ARG A 175 -0.45 -4.86 14.54
C ARG A 175 -1.75 -5.66 14.44
N ALA A 176 -2.61 -5.58 15.47
CA ALA A 176 -3.90 -6.25 15.45
C ALA A 176 -4.78 -5.72 14.30
N ALA A 177 -4.85 -4.41 14.12
CA ALA A 177 -5.58 -3.75 13.04
C ALA A 177 -5.05 -4.17 11.66
N GLN A 178 -3.74 -4.18 11.46
CA GLN A 178 -3.11 -4.57 10.21
C GLN A 178 -3.40 -6.05 9.87
N ASN A 179 -3.25 -6.94 10.84
CA ASN A 179 -3.52 -8.36 10.65
C ASN A 179 -5.01 -8.61 10.34
N ALA A 180 -5.92 -7.98 11.09
CA ALA A 180 -7.36 -8.12 10.86
C ALA A 180 -7.77 -7.59 9.48
N MET A 181 -7.27 -6.41 9.10
CA MET A 181 -7.54 -5.82 7.79
C MET A 181 -7.05 -6.74 6.66
N ARG A 182 -5.81 -7.22 6.73
CA ARG A 182 -5.22 -8.09 5.71
C ARG A 182 -5.99 -9.40 5.59
N SER A 183 -6.28 -10.07 6.71
CA SER A 183 -7.06 -11.30 6.70
C SER A 183 -8.43 -11.08 6.09
N GLY A 184 -9.13 -10.02 6.50
CA GLY A 184 -10.46 -9.69 5.97
C GLY A 184 -10.47 -9.42 4.46
N LEU A 185 -9.46 -8.69 3.95
CA LEU A 185 -9.33 -8.41 2.52
C LEU A 185 -8.98 -9.66 1.72
N ILE A 186 -8.08 -10.51 2.22
CA ILE A 186 -7.74 -11.79 1.58
C ILE A 186 -8.97 -12.71 1.55
N ASP A 187 -9.71 -12.82 2.65
CA ASP A 187 -10.89 -13.67 2.73
C ASP A 187 -12.02 -13.17 1.82
N PHE A 188 -12.19 -11.85 1.72
CA PHE A 188 -13.13 -11.26 0.77
C PHE A 188 -12.73 -11.57 -0.67
N ASP A 189 -11.47 -11.34 -1.02
CA ASP A 189 -10.94 -11.54 -2.37
C ASP A 189 -11.02 -13.02 -2.79
N ARG A 190 -10.76 -13.95 -1.88
CA ARG A 190 -10.90 -15.38 -2.12
C ARG A 190 -12.33 -15.78 -2.53
N ARG A 191 -13.35 -15.13 -1.99
CA ARG A 191 -14.75 -15.38 -2.38
C ARG A 191 -15.05 -14.95 -3.81
N GLN A 192 -14.25 -14.02 -4.38
CA GLN A 192 -14.38 -13.60 -5.78
C GLN A 192 -13.74 -14.61 -6.75
N GLY A 193 -12.87 -15.48 -6.23
CA GLY A 193 -12.23 -16.56 -6.98
C GLY A 193 -10.86 -16.20 -7.57
N TRP A 194 -10.26 -17.21 -8.16
CA TRP A 194 -8.93 -17.12 -8.78
C TRP A 194 -8.96 -16.30 -10.08
N ARG A 195 -8.08 -15.29 -10.19
CA ARG A 195 -7.96 -14.39 -11.36
C ARG A 195 -6.82 -14.76 -12.31
N GLY A 196 -6.00 -15.74 -11.97
CA GLY A 196 -4.86 -16.16 -12.77
C GLY A 196 -3.51 -15.72 -12.22
N PRO A 197 -2.42 -16.18 -12.87
CA PRO A 197 -1.07 -15.71 -12.60
C PRO A 197 -0.90 -14.22 -12.91
N GLU A 198 -0.01 -13.54 -12.18
CA GLU A 198 0.30 -12.11 -12.42
C GLU A 198 1.02 -11.89 -13.75
N ALA A 199 1.77 -12.87 -14.21
CA ALA A 199 2.49 -12.86 -15.49
C ALA A 199 2.92 -14.27 -15.91
N PHE A 200 3.49 -14.35 -17.10
CA PHE A 200 4.18 -15.54 -17.59
C PHE A 200 5.59 -15.18 -18.06
N VAL A 201 6.56 -16.00 -17.67
CA VAL A 201 7.96 -15.90 -18.11
C VAL A 201 8.36 -17.18 -18.84
N SER A 202 9.26 -17.06 -19.82
CA SER A 202 9.78 -18.21 -20.57
C SER A 202 10.91 -18.84 -19.78
N LEU A 203 10.74 -20.09 -19.34
CA LEU A 203 11.76 -20.79 -18.54
C LEU A 203 12.94 -21.24 -19.41
N PRO A 204 14.17 -20.85 -19.09
CA PRO A 204 15.37 -21.39 -19.74
C PRO A 204 15.60 -22.84 -19.31
N LYS A 205 16.32 -23.59 -20.13
CA LYS A 205 16.70 -24.97 -19.82
C LYS A 205 17.91 -25.06 -18.86
N ASN A 206 18.72 -24.02 -18.84
CA ASN A 206 19.90 -23.94 -17.99
C ASN A 206 19.49 -23.53 -16.56
N ALA A 207 19.94 -24.29 -15.56
CA ALA A 207 19.58 -24.03 -14.15
C ALA A 207 20.06 -22.68 -13.63
N ALA A 208 21.27 -22.22 -14.03
CA ALA A 208 21.78 -20.92 -13.60
C ALA A 208 20.98 -19.75 -14.22
N GLU A 209 20.62 -19.87 -15.50
CA GLU A 209 19.76 -18.87 -16.17
C GLU A 209 18.34 -18.87 -15.58
N LEU A 210 17.85 -20.05 -15.13
CA LEU A 210 16.56 -20.14 -14.45
C LEU A 210 16.57 -19.42 -13.09
N GLU A 211 17.62 -19.61 -12.28
CA GLU A 211 17.78 -18.89 -11.03
C GLU A 211 17.83 -17.37 -11.27
N ASP A 212 18.58 -16.93 -12.27
CA ASP A 212 18.70 -15.53 -12.66
C ASP A 212 17.34 -14.94 -13.08
N LEU A 213 16.59 -15.66 -13.92
CA LEU A 213 15.24 -15.25 -14.34
C LEU A 213 14.29 -15.12 -13.15
N VAL A 214 14.31 -16.10 -12.25
CA VAL A 214 13.47 -16.08 -11.04
C VAL A 214 13.82 -14.88 -10.17
N GLU A 215 15.11 -14.62 -9.92
CA GLU A 215 15.52 -13.45 -9.12
C GLU A 215 15.11 -12.13 -9.76
N ASP A 216 15.24 -11.97 -11.07
CA ASP A 216 14.79 -10.78 -11.78
C ASP A 216 13.27 -10.62 -11.69
N THR A 217 12.51 -11.72 -11.83
CA THR A 217 11.05 -11.73 -11.69
C THR A 217 10.61 -11.31 -10.28
N LEU A 218 11.30 -11.80 -9.23
CA LEU A 218 11.02 -11.43 -7.83
C LEU A 218 11.38 -9.96 -7.54
N ALA A 219 12.43 -9.44 -8.18
CA ALA A 219 12.82 -8.04 -8.04
C ALA A 219 11.77 -7.08 -8.65
N ASP A 220 11.20 -7.46 -9.80
CA ASP A 220 10.14 -6.68 -10.47
C ASP A 220 8.78 -6.78 -9.75
N ARG A 221 8.56 -7.88 -9.02
CA ARG A 221 7.32 -8.16 -8.27
C ARG A 221 7.65 -8.51 -6.81
N PRO A 222 7.97 -7.52 -5.98
CA PRO A 222 8.35 -7.77 -4.59
C PRO A 222 7.23 -8.42 -3.79
N ASP A 223 7.63 -9.13 -2.74
CA ASP A 223 6.68 -9.73 -1.79
C ASP A 223 5.77 -8.68 -1.17
N SER A 224 4.53 -9.03 -0.95
CA SER A 224 3.54 -8.20 -0.27
C SER A 224 3.22 -8.82 1.10
N ASP A 225 4.05 -8.53 2.09
CA ASP A 225 3.83 -8.81 3.51
C ASP A 225 3.18 -10.19 3.78
N GLY A 226 3.95 -11.25 3.58
CA GLY A 226 3.49 -12.63 3.72
C GLY A 226 2.93 -13.27 2.45
N LEU A 227 2.56 -12.49 1.43
CA LEU A 227 2.23 -13.01 0.10
C LEU A 227 3.51 -12.98 -0.76
N LEU A 228 4.14 -14.13 -0.90
CA LEU A 228 5.44 -14.25 -1.52
C LEU A 228 5.30 -14.48 -3.02
N THR A 229 6.07 -13.76 -3.84
CA THR A 229 6.14 -14.00 -5.29
C THR A 229 6.92 -15.28 -5.56
N ALA A 230 6.44 -16.10 -6.47
CA ALA A 230 7.12 -17.31 -6.91
C ALA A 230 6.86 -17.60 -8.38
N VAL A 231 7.77 -18.33 -9.03
CA VAL A 231 7.63 -18.77 -10.41
C VAL A 231 7.34 -20.27 -10.42
N VAL A 232 6.27 -20.67 -11.10
CA VAL A 232 5.92 -22.07 -11.28
C VAL A 232 6.95 -22.72 -12.21
N VAL A 233 7.63 -23.78 -11.74
CA VAL A 233 8.65 -24.50 -12.51
C VAL A 233 8.18 -25.87 -12.97
N ASP A 234 7.24 -26.49 -12.26
CA ASP A 234 6.67 -27.79 -12.63
C ASP A 234 5.22 -27.88 -12.17
N VAL A 235 4.39 -28.56 -12.97
CA VAL A 235 2.97 -28.82 -12.66
C VAL A 235 2.68 -30.30 -12.95
N LYS A 236 2.28 -31.02 -11.93
CA LYS A 236 1.83 -32.40 -11.99
C LYS A 236 0.44 -32.52 -11.39
N GLU A 237 -0.20 -33.67 -11.59
CA GLU A 237 -1.50 -33.92 -10.98
C GLU A 237 -1.40 -33.82 -9.44
N GLY A 238 -2.16 -32.90 -8.87
CA GLY A 238 -2.18 -32.65 -7.42
C GLY A 238 -0.97 -31.95 -6.83
N LEU A 239 0.00 -31.51 -7.65
CA LEU A 239 1.23 -30.87 -7.18
C LEU A 239 1.66 -29.73 -8.10
N VAL A 240 1.95 -28.59 -7.52
CA VAL A 240 2.60 -27.45 -8.21
C VAL A 240 3.90 -27.13 -7.50
N ARG A 241 5.01 -27.21 -8.23
CA ARG A 241 6.32 -26.79 -7.74
C ARG A 241 6.61 -25.37 -8.17
N VAL A 242 6.93 -24.54 -7.22
CA VAL A 242 7.32 -23.13 -7.47
C VAL A 242 8.75 -22.90 -7.00
N MET A 243 9.44 -21.95 -7.65
CA MET A 243 10.80 -21.55 -7.32
C MET A 243 10.83 -20.09 -6.87
N ARG A 244 11.70 -19.83 -5.91
CA ARG A 244 12.07 -18.50 -5.42
C ARG A 244 13.59 -18.31 -5.46
N GLY A 245 14.02 -17.13 -5.01
CA GLY A 245 15.46 -16.77 -5.04
C GLY A 245 16.38 -17.83 -4.41
N GLN A 246 17.60 -17.87 -4.88
CA GLN A 246 18.63 -18.86 -4.50
C GLN A 246 18.24 -20.31 -4.83
N GLY A 247 17.44 -20.52 -5.88
CA GLY A 247 17.01 -21.86 -6.30
C GLY A 247 16.10 -22.60 -5.32
N LYS A 248 15.57 -21.91 -4.28
CA LYS A 248 14.68 -22.52 -3.31
C LYS A 248 13.35 -22.90 -3.95
N THR A 249 12.97 -24.16 -3.85
CA THR A 249 11.69 -24.68 -4.35
C THR A 249 10.72 -25.00 -3.21
N PHE A 250 9.43 -24.86 -3.51
CA PHE A 250 8.33 -25.16 -2.61
C PHE A 250 7.30 -25.99 -3.38
N ASP A 251 6.84 -27.07 -2.77
CA ASP A 251 5.78 -27.90 -3.31
C ASP A 251 4.44 -27.53 -2.67
N ILE A 252 3.47 -27.22 -3.52
CA ILE A 252 2.12 -26.87 -3.11
C ILE A 252 1.20 -28.01 -3.55
N GLN A 253 0.43 -28.56 -2.61
CA GLN A 253 -0.41 -29.71 -2.86
C GLN A 253 -1.67 -29.70 -1.95
N GLY A 254 -2.62 -30.55 -2.28
CA GLY A 254 -3.84 -30.75 -1.49
C GLY A 254 -4.63 -29.44 -1.30
N ASP A 255 -4.89 -29.09 -0.05
CA ASP A 255 -5.66 -27.88 0.30
C ASP A 255 -5.02 -26.58 -0.17
N GLY A 256 -3.69 -26.55 -0.29
CA GLY A 256 -2.97 -25.39 -0.79
C GLY A 256 -3.26 -25.04 -2.25
N LEU A 257 -3.82 -25.96 -3.01
CA LEU A 257 -4.21 -25.75 -4.42
C LEU A 257 -5.71 -25.42 -4.59
N LYS A 258 -6.54 -25.56 -3.55
CA LYS A 258 -8.01 -25.41 -3.66
C LYS A 258 -8.42 -24.08 -4.25
N PHE A 259 -7.83 -22.99 -3.77
CA PHE A 259 -8.18 -21.65 -4.24
C PHE A 259 -7.89 -21.48 -5.75
N ALA A 260 -6.77 -22.00 -6.21
CA ALA A 260 -6.30 -21.88 -7.60
C ALA A 260 -6.73 -23.04 -8.50
N SER A 261 -7.60 -23.95 -8.02
CA SER A 261 -8.03 -25.18 -8.73
C SER A 261 -8.57 -24.94 -10.12
N LYS A 262 -9.31 -23.83 -10.34
CA LYS A 262 -9.79 -23.43 -11.67
C LYS A 262 -8.63 -23.23 -12.68
N GLY A 263 -7.49 -22.72 -12.20
CA GLY A 263 -6.30 -22.52 -13.02
C GLY A 263 -5.54 -23.82 -13.36
N LEU A 264 -5.77 -24.89 -12.60
CA LEU A 264 -5.16 -26.21 -12.82
C LEU A 264 -6.02 -27.12 -13.72
N SER A 265 -7.26 -26.76 -13.99
CA SER A 265 -8.15 -27.51 -14.88
C SER A 265 -7.59 -27.59 -16.29
N ALA A 266 -7.77 -28.74 -16.96
CA ALA A 266 -7.43 -28.89 -18.37
C ALA A 266 -8.14 -27.87 -19.27
N SER A 267 -9.39 -27.50 -18.91
CA SER A 267 -10.23 -26.54 -19.60
C SER A 267 -10.01 -25.08 -19.16
N ALA A 268 -9.01 -24.80 -18.30
CA ALA A 268 -8.73 -23.44 -17.84
C ALA A 268 -8.43 -22.50 -19.01
N LEU A 269 -9.04 -21.31 -18.99
CA LEU A 269 -8.72 -20.25 -19.95
C LEU A 269 -7.21 -19.92 -19.88
N PRO A 270 -6.56 -19.58 -21.00
CA PRO A 270 -5.11 -19.32 -21.04
C PRO A 270 -4.63 -18.30 -20.00
N ALA A 271 -5.42 -17.26 -19.73
CA ALA A 271 -5.11 -16.23 -18.73
C ALA A 271 -5.16 -16.74 -17.27
N LEU A 272 -5.99 -17.73 -16.99
CA LEU A 272 -6.14 -18.30 -15.65
C LEU A 272 -5.22 -19.49 -15.41
N LYS A 273 -4.64 -20.05 -16.48
CA LYS A 273 -3.97 -21.36 -16.43
C LYS A 273 -2.64 -21.30 -15.68
N ILE A 274 -2.49 -22.18 -14.71
CA ILE A 274 -1.24 -22.42 -14.00
C ILE A 274 -0.42 -23.42 -14.79
N ARG A 275 0.76 -22.99 -15.25
CA ARG A 275 1.70 -23.78 -16.06
C ARG A 275 3.13 -23.33 -15.75
N PRO A 276 4.16 -24.11 -16.13
CA PRO A 276 5.55 -23.66 -16.00
C PRO A 276 5.76 -22.29 -16.62
N GLY A 277 6.44 -21.41 -15.88
CA GLY A 277 6.61 -19.99 -16.20
C GLY A 277 5.53 -19.04 -15.65
N ALA A 278 4.46 -19.55 -15.04
CA ALA A 278 3.47 -18.71 -14.38
C ALA A 278 4.06 -18.03 -13.12
N VAL A 279 3.86 -16.73 -12.98
CA VAL A 279 4.23 -15.97 -11.80
C VAL A 279 3.03 -15.86 -10.87
N VAL A 280 3.16 -16.38 -9.66
CA VAL A 280 2.06 -16.54 -8.72
C VAL A 280 2.43 -16.03 -7.33
N ARG A 281 1.45 -15.86 -6.47
CA ARG A 281 1.67 -15.64 -5.03
C ARG A 281 1.49 -16.93 -4.26
N ILE A 282 2.35 -17.10 -3.27
CA ILE A 282 2.24 -18.17 -2.29
C ILE A 282 2.19 -17.60 -0.89
N HIS A 283 1.46 -18.24 -0.02
CA HIS A 283 1.35 -17.90 1.39
C HIS A 283 1.66 -19.11 2.24
N ARG A 284 2.33 -18.89 3.36
CA ARG A 284 2.69 -19.96 4.28
C ARG A 284 1.54 -20.20 5.25
N LEU A 285 1.01 -21.41 5.27
CA LEU A 285 -0.03 -21.81 6.23
C LEU A 285 0.56 -22.19 7.59
N ASP A 286 1.66 -22.99 7.55
CA ASP A 286 2.40 -23.42 8.74
C ASP A 286 3.86 -23.73 8.41
N ALA A 287 4.55 -24.49 9.25
CA ALA A 287 5.97 -24.78 9.08
C ALA A 287 6.31 -25.43 7.73
N GLU A 288 5.42 -26.26 7.19
CA GLU A 288 5.68 -27.10 6.02
C GLU A 288 4.70 -26.85 4.86
N ARG A 289 3.50 -26.33 5.14
CA ARG A 289 2.45 -26.19 4.14
C ARG A 289 2.37 -24.80 3.55
N TRP A 290 2.24 -24.77 2.24
CA TRP A 290 2.08 -23.58 1.43
C TRP A 290 0.77 -23.63 0.64
N GLU A 291 0.19 -22.48 0.37
CA GLU A 291 -0.97 -22.34 -0.49
C GLU A 291 -0.71 -21.34 -1.61
N MET A 292 -1.38 -21.55 -2.73
CA MET A 292 -1.47 -20.56 -3.79
C MET A 292 -2.49 -19.50 -3.39
N THR A 293 -2.13 -18.25 -3.64
CA THR A 293 -2.98 -17.09 -3.33
C THR A 293 -2.79 -16.02 -4.41
N GLN A 294 -3.41 -14.87 -4.23
CA GLN A 294 -3.25 -13.70 -5.09
C GLN A 294 -3.26 -12.44 -4.25
N ILE A 295 -2.77 -11.33 -4.79
CA ILE A 295 -2.91 -10.02 -4.16
C ILE A 295 -4.37 -9.59 -4.29
N PRO A 296 -5.05 -9.19 -3.20
CA PRO A 296 -6.39 -8.65 -3.28
C PRO A 296 -6.47 -7.41 -4.18
N GLU A 297 -7.50 -7.33 -5.01
CA GLU A 297 -7.84 -6.11 -5.75
C GLU A 297 -8.71 -5.17 -4.91
N VAL A 298 -9.39 -5.72 -3.92
CA VAL A 298 -10.18 -4.93 -2.99
C VAL A 298 -9.28 -4.21 -1.99
N GLU A 299 -9.65 -2.97 -1.71
CA GLU A 299 -9.00 -2.15 -0.69
C GLU A 299 -9.95 -1.90 0.48
N GLY A 300 -9.38 -1.52 1.62
CA GLY A 300 -10.14 -1.26 2.83
C GLY A 300 -9.48 -0.20 3.70
N ALA A 301 -10.17 0.21 4.74
CA ALA A 301 -9.70 1.16 5.73
C ALA A 301 -10.01 0.67 7.14
N PHE A 302 -9.07 0.86 8.05
CA PHE A 302 -9.28 0.64 9.47
C PHE A 302 -8.74 1.83 10.25
N VAL A 303 -9.53 2.35 11.17
CA VAL A 303 -9.14 3.42 12.10
C VAL A 303 -9.70 3.14 13.48
N ALA A 304 -8.85 3.32 14.49
CA ALA A 304 -9.25 3.25 15.90
C ALA A 304 -8.83 4.55 16.60
N ILE A 305 -9.78 5.16 17.30
CA ILE A 305 -9.62 6.41 18.03
C ILE A 305 -9.99 6.16 19.49
N GLN A 306 -9.20 6.69 20.41
CA GLN A 306 -9.54 6.69 21.83
C GLN A 306 -10.65 7.72 22.09
N THR A 307 -11.73 7.29 22.69
CA THR A 307 -12.97 8.09 22.79
C THR A 307 -12.88 9.32 23.69
N ASP A 308 -12.06 9.26 24.74
CA ASP A 308 -11.89 10.34 25.73
C ASP A 308 -10.89 11.42 25.29
N THR A 309 -9.95 11.10 24.40
CA THR A 309 -8.87 12.01 24.00
C THR A 309 -8.85 12.34 22.51
N GLY A 310 -9.56 11.58 21.68
CA GLY A 310 -9.47 11.67 20.21
C GLY A 310 -8.16 11.14 19.64
N ALA A 311 -7.30 10.49 20.45
CA ALA A 311 -6.00 10.01 20.03
C ALA A 311 -6.12 8.82 19.07
N LEU A 312 -5.45 8.89 17.92
CA LEU A 312 -5.34 7.75 16.99
C LEU A 312 -4.55 6.62 17.66
N ARG A 313 -5.14 5.43 17.74
CA ARG A 313 -4.54 4.21 18.29
C ARG A 313 -4.01 3.27 17.22
N ALA A 314 -4.74 3.16 16.11
CA ALA A 314 -4.34 2.41 14.94
C ALA A 314 -4.91 3.04 13.66
N LEU A 315 -4.16 2.92 12.56
CA LEU A 315 -4.58 3.38 11.25
C LEU A 315 -3.99 2.47 10.15
N VAL A 316 -4.87 1.87 9.34
CA VAL A 316 -4.50 1.08 8.17
C VAL A 316 -5.27 1.59 6.97
N GLY A 317 -4.58 2.20 6.01
CA GLY A 317 -5.19 2.90 4.88
C GLY A 317 -5.37 2.07 3.62
N GLY A 318 -4.96 0.80 3.61
CA GLY A 318 -5.06 -0.10 2.46
C GLY A 318 -4.31 -1.41 2.70
N PHE A 319 -4.31 -2.28 1.70
CA PHE A 319 -3.69 -3.60 1.78
C PHE A 319 -2.15 -3.55 1.82
N ASP A 320 -1.53 -2.85 0.86
CA ASP A 320 -0.07 -2.66 0.78
C ASP A 320 0.26 -1.27 0.26
N PHE A 321 0.87 -0.45 1.13
CA PHE A 321 1.27 0.93 0.81
C PHE A 321 2.24 1.04 -0.37
N ARG A 322 3.03 0.00 -0.66
CA ARG A 322 3.97 0.01 -1.79
C ARG A 322 3.25 -0.08 -3.13
N GLN A 323 2.10 -0.75 -3.15
CA GLN A 323 1.27 -0.91 -4.34
C GLN A 323 0.29 0.24 -4.50
N ASN A 324 -0.36 0.64 -3.40
CA ASN A 324 -1.34 1.70 -3.39
C ASN A 324 -1.07 2.67 -2.23
N LYS A 325 -0.64 3.89 -2.56
CA LYS A 325 -0.36 4.95 -1.58
C LYS A 325 -1.61 5.72 -1.15
N PHE A 326 -2.73 5.50 -1.81
CA PHE A 326 -4.00 6.14 -1.47
C PHE A 326 -4.45 5.71 -0.08
N ASN A 327 -4.56 6.66 0.83
CA ASN A 327 -4.97 6.38 2.21
C ASN A 327 -6.50 6.39 2.31
N HIS A 328 -7.11 5.19 2.27
CA HIS A 328 -8.57 5.07 2.32
C HIS A 328 -9.17 5.60 3.63
N VAL A 329 -8.40 5.72 4.71
CA VAL A 329 -8.88 6.31 5.97
C VAL A 329 -9.15 7.81 5.84
N THR A 330 -8.31 8.53 5.08
CA THR A 330 -8.36 10.00 5.00
C THR A 330 -8.81 10.55 3.65
N GLN A 331 -8.74 9.74 2.59
CA GLN A 331 -8.96 10.20 1.21
C GLN A 331 -10.18 9.55 0.53
N ALA A 332 -10.64 8.37 1.02
CA ALA A 332 -11.81 7.71 0.45
C ALA A 332 -13.10 8.31 0.98
N TYR A 333 -13.67 9.22 0.23
CA TYR A 333 -15.01 9.72 0.48
C TYR A 333 -16.05 8.72 -0.02
N ARG A 334 -16.82 8.16 0.92
CA ARG A 334 -17.84 7.13 0.65
C ARG A 334 -19.13 7.49 1.35
N GLN A 335 -20.24 7.01 0.80
CA GLN A 335 -21.55 7.16 1.43
C GLN A 335 -21.57 6.40 2.75
N PRO A 336 -21.82 7.07 3.88
CA PRO A 336 -21.88 6.43 5.19
C PRO A 336 -23.10 5.52 5.36
N GLY A 337 -24.11 5.68 4.52
CA GLY A 337 -25.36 4.94 4.65
C GLY A 337 -26.00 5.17 6.02
N SER A 338 -26.59 4.14 6.60
CA SER A 338 -27.30 4.24 7.88
C SER A 338 -26.42 4.61 9.08
N THR A 339 -25.10 4.61 8.97
CA THR A 339 -24.23 5.11 10.05
C THR A 339 -24.37 6.61 10.30
N ILE A 340 -24.99 7.37 9.38
CA ILE A 340 -25.32 8.78 9.58
C ILE A 340 -26.52 8.99 10.52
N LYS A 341 -27.39 8.00 10.68
CA LYS A 341 -28.65 8.13 11.41
C LYS A 341 -28.50 8.66 12.84
N PRO A 342 -27.53 8.19 13.66
CA PRO A 342 -27.35 8.72 15.02
C PRO A 342 -27.21 10.25 15.05
N PHE A 343 -26.54 10.85 14.06
CA PHE A 343 -26.34 12.30 13.98
C PHE A 343 -27.61 13.03 13.56
N VAL A 344 -28.41 12.46 12.67
CA VAL A 344 -29.73 12.97 12.29
C VAL A 344 -30.69 12.91 13.48
N TYR A 345 -30.66 11.80 14.23
CA TYR A 345 -31.46 11.64 15.44
C TYR A 345 -31.01 12.62 16.55
N SER A 346 -29.70 12.85 16.68
CA SER A 346 -29.16 13.87 17.59
C SER A 346 -29.70 15.26 17.26
N ALA A 347 -29.73 15.62 15.96
CA ALA A 347 -30.33 16.88 15.52
C ALA A 347 -31.84 16.97 15.86
N ALA A 348 -32.56 15.86 15.78
CA ALA A 348 -33.97 15.80 16.15
C ALA A 348 -34.18 15.98 17.67
N LEU A 349 -33.32 15.35 18.49
CA LEU A 349 -33.35 15.54 19.95
C LEU A 349 -33.12 17.00 20.32
N GLU A 350 -32.18 17.71 19.69
CA GLU A 350 -31.94 19.14 19.93
C GLU A 350 -33.14 20.02 19.51
N LYS A 351 -33.94 19.53 18.54
CA LYS A 351 -35.19 20.20 18.10
C LYS A 351 -36.42 19.84 18.95
N GLY A 352 -36.25 19.17 20.09
CA GLY A 352 -37.30 18.88 21.06
C GLY A 352 -37.97 17.50 20.92
N PHE A 353 -37.51 16.65 20.00
CA PHE A 353 -37.91 15.25 20.05
C PHE A 353 -37.32 14.57 21.28
N SER A 354 -37.95 13.51 21.75
CA SER A 354 -37.43 12.66 22.83
C SER A 354 -37.31 11.22 22.34
N ALA A 355 -36.55 10.40 23.04
CA ALA A 355 -36.40 8.97 22.69
C ALA A 355 -37.76 8.22 22.64
N SER A 356 -38.78 8.72 23.34
CA SER A 356 -40.14 8.18 23.37
C SER A 356 -41.09 8.84 22.35
N SER A 357 -40.66 9.85 21.60
CA SER A 357 -41.46 10.43 20.54
C SER A 357 -41.89 9.38 19.54
N ILE A 358 -43.18 9.38 19.19
CA ILE A 358 -43.76 8.40 18.25
C ILE A 358 -43.70 8.98 16.83
N VAL A 359 -43.18 8.22 15.91
CA VAL A 359 -43.12 8.52 14.47
C VAL A 359 -43.63 7.31 13.69
N ASN A 360 -44.40 7.55 12.64
CA ASN A 360 -45.00 6.47 11.87
C ASN A 360 -44.02 5.85 10.87
N ASP A 361 -43.74 4.55 10.97
CA ASP A 361 -43.02 3.75 9.99
C ASP A 361 -43.99 3.25 8.89
N ALA A 362 -44.23 4.10 7.89
CA ALA A 362 -45.14 3.85 6.78
C ALA A 362 -44.58 4.45 5.48
N PRO A 363 -45.01 4.00 4.29
CA PRO A 363 -44.58 4.58 3.01
C PRO A 363 -44.75 6.11 2.95
N VAL A 364 -43.85 6.76 2.22
CA VAL A 364 -43.88 8.24 2.02
C VAL A 364 -43.46 8.51 0.57
N ASN A 365 -44.23 9.37 -0.09
CA ASN A 365 -43.88 9.93 -1.38
C ASN A 365 -43.42 11.37 -1.19
N PHE A 366 -42.36 11.76 -1.84
CA PHE A 366 -41.81 13.12 -1.79
C PHE A 366 -41.81 13.76 -3.17
N ASP A 367 -42.07 15.07 -3.20
CA ASP A 367 -41.92 15.82 -4.45
C ASP A 367 -40.45 15.86 -4.91
N PRO A 368 -40.21 15.79 -6.24
CA PRO A 368 -38.85 15.85 -6.80
C PRO A 368 -38.01 17.03 -6.29
N GLY A 369 -38.62 18.19 -6.03
CA GLY A 369 -37.92 19.37 -5.47
C GLY A 369 -37.31 19.13 -4.08
N GLN A 370 -37.87 18.23 -3.27
CA GLN A 370 -37.40 17.91 -1.93
C GLN A 370 -36.27 16.86 -1.96
N THR A 371 -36.08 16.17 -3.11
CA THR A 371 -35.13 15.05 -3.27
C THR A 371 -33.98 15.36 -4.22
N GLY A 372 -33.86 16.63 -4.67
CA GLY A 372 -32.82 17.03 -5.61
C GLY A 372 -33.19 16.78 -7.09
N GLY A 373 -34.47 16.81 -7.41
CA GLY A 373 -34.99 16.74 -8.79
C GLY A 373 -35.29 15.34 -9.32
N GLN A 374 -35.19 14.31 -8.49
CA GLN A 374 -35.48 12.91 -8.87
C GLN A 374 -36.69 12.36 -8.11
N VAL A 375 -37.49 11.52 -8.78
CA VAL A 375 -38.52 10.74 -8.11
C VAL A 375 -37.85 9.76 -7.13
N TRP A 376 -38.25 9.82 -5.86
CA TRP A 376 -37.65 9.02 -4.80
C TRP A 376 -38.71 8.26 -4.03
N ASP A 377 -38.69 6.93 -4.16
CA ASP A 377 -39.58 5.98 -3.47
C ASP A 377 -38.77 5.15 -2.48
N PRO A 378 -38.41 5.72 -1.30
CA PRO A 378 -37.61 5.01 -0.31
C PRO A 378 -38.43 3.92 0.37
N LYS A 379 -37.73 2.80 0.69
CA LYS A 379 -38.30 1.65 1.42
C LYS A 379 -37.43 1.30 2.61
N ASN A 380 -38.01 0.63 3.61
CA ASN A 380 -37.20 -0.02 4.61
C ASN A 380 -36.40 -1.16 3.99
N TYR A 381 -35.24 -1.48 4.54
CA TYR A 381 -34.35 -2.52 4.00
C TYR A 381 -35.04 -3.91 3.96
N ASP A 382 -35.84 -4.19 4.98
CA ASP A 382 -36.65 -5.43 5.13
C ASP A 382 -37.96 -5.42 4.29
N GLY A 383 -38.25 -4.30 3.62
CA GLY A 383 -39.48 -4.12 2.84
C GLY A 383 -40.77 -4.03 3.68
N THR A 384 -40.67 -4.05 5.01
CA THR A 384 -41.79 -4.05 5.94
C THR A 384 -41.99 -2.73 6.65
N TYR A 385 -43.23 -2.46 7.09
CA TYR A 385 -43.62 -1.26 7.83
C TYR A 385 -44.30 -1.63 9.11
N GLU A 386 -43.90 -1.05 10.24
CA GLU A 386 -44.41 -1.40 11.56
C GLU A 386 -45.41 -0.39 12.14
N GLY A 387 -45.71 0.69 11.40
CA GLY A 387 -46.64 1.72 11.87
C GLY A 387 -46.03 2.64 12.93
N PRO A 388 -46.83 3.22 13.86
CA PRO A 388 -46.32 4.10 14.91
C PRO A 388 -45.34 3.38 15.83
N MET A 389 -44.14 3.99 15.97
CA MET A 389 -43.06 3.45 16.82
C MET A 389 -42.24 4.56 17.47
N THR A 390 -41.53 4.24 18.54
CA THR A 390 -40.65 5.20 19.18
C THR A 390 -39.44 5.48 18.31
N ILE A 391 -38.88 6.69 18.38
CA ILE A 391 -37.64 6.98 17.64
C ILE A 391 -36.46 6.17 18.16
N ARG A 392 -36.47 5.72 19.43
CA ARG A 392 -35.49 4.79 19.99
C ARG A 392 -35.51 3.46 19.24
N ASP A 393 -36.68 2.85 19.10
CA ASP A 393 -36.83 1.57 18.41
C ASP A 393 -36.53 1.71 16.91
N ALA A 394 -36.94 2.82 16.32
CA ALA A 394 -36.65 3.12 14.92
C ALA A 394 -35.15 3.23 14.64
N LEU A 395 -34.36 3.84 15.52
CA LEU A 395 -32.92 3.90 15.41
C LEU A 395 -32.30 2.51 15.60
N ALA A 396 -32.72 1.77 16.62
CA ALA A 396 -32.24 0.43 16.91
C ALA A 396 -32.48 -0.55 15.73
N LYS A 397 -33.66 -0.44 15.09
CA LYS A 397 -34.03 -1.24 13.90
C LYS A 397 -33.57 -0.62 12.59
N SER A 398 -32.94 0.55 12.65
CA SER A 398 -32.46 1.28 11.46
C SER A 398 -33.56 1.57 10.42
N LYS A 399 -34.78 1.91 10.86
CA LYS A 399 -35.91 2.17 9.97
C LYS A 399 -35.70 3.42 9.12
N ASN A 400 -35.81 3.28 7.81
CA ASN A 400 -35.56 4.35 6.86
C ASN A 400 -36.68 5.40 6.91
N MET A 401 -37.96 4.96 6.94
CA MET A 401 -39.10 5.86 6.87
C MET A 401 -39.14 6.82 8.05
N VAL A 402 -38.84 6.32 9.25
CA VAL A 402 -38.76 7.15 10.45
C VAL A 402 -37.63 8.16 10.36
N SER A 403 -36.45 7.75 9.92
CA SER A 403 -35.28 8.63 9.76
C SER A 403 -35.55 9.76 8.77
N ILE A 404 -36.24 9.48 7.66
CA ILE A 404 -36.62 10.48 6.66
C ILE A 404 -37.66 11.45 7.22
N ARG A 405 -38.70 10.97 7.94
CA ARG A 405 -39.70 11.83 8.57
C ARG A 405 -39.06 12.72 9.64
N LEU A 406 -38.13 12.20 10.42
CA LEU A 406 -37.41 13.03 11.41
C LEU A 406 -36.62 14.13 10.70
N LEU A 407 -35.85 13.79 9.66
CA LEU A 407 -35.09 14.80 8.90
C LEU A 407 -36.02 15.84 8.25
N HIS A 408 -37.16 15.41 7.70
CA HIS A 408 -38.15 16.34 7.15
C HIS A 408 -38.70 17.28 8.20
N ALA A 409 -39.08 16.78 9.39
CA ALA A 409 -39.58 17.57 10.50
C ALA A 409 -38.52 18.54 11.06
N VAL A 410 -37.26 18.14 11.13
CA VAL A 410 -36.14 18.95 11.62
C VAL A 410 -35.70 20.00 10.60
N GLY A 411 -35.85 19.69 9.32
CA GLY A 411 -35.40 20.50 8.19
C GLY A 411 -33.98 20.09 7.73
N ALA A 412 -33.87 19.71 6.45
CA ALA A 412 -32.60 19.18 5.89
C ALA A 412 -31.46 20.20 6.01
N LYS A 413 -31.70 21.50 5.81
CA LYS A 413 -30.67 22.53 5.95
C LYS A 413 -30.16 22.69 7.40
N TYR A 414 -31.07 22.59 8.38
CA TYR A 414 -30.67 22.59 9.78
C TYR A 414 -29.81 21.36 10.11
N ALA A 415 -30.26 20.20 9.68
CA ALA A 415 -29.50 18.96 9.92
C ALA A 415 -28.11 19.00 9.27
N GLN A 416 -27.96 19.51 8.03
CA GLN A 416 -26.67 19.74 7.40
C GLN A 416 -25.74 20.60 8.26
N ASN A 417 -26.26 21.76 8.74
CA ASN A 417 -25.48 22.65 9.61
C ASN A 417 -25.16 21.98 10.97
N TYR A 418 -26.06 21.14 11.48
CA TYR A 418 -25.84 20.39 12.71
C TYR A 418 -24.74 19.33 12.55
N LEU A 419 -24.73 18.61 11.43
CA LEU A 419 -23.71 17.60 11.13
C LEU A 419 -22.31 18.21 11.05
N SER A 420 -22.15 19.47 10.62
CA SER A 420 -20.84 20.11 10.57
C SER A 420 -20.17 20.26 11.96
N ARG A 421 -20.95 20.25 13.04
CA ARG A 421 -20.44 20.24 14.43
C ARG A 421 -19.66 18.96 14.77
N PHE A 422 -19.91 17.87 14.03
CA PHE A 422 -19.20 16.60 14.14
C PHE A 422 -18.04 16.48 13.14
N GLY A 423 -17.73 17.55 12.38
CA GLY A 423 -16.64 17.59 11.41
C GLY A 423 -17.02 17.09 10.02
N PHE A 424 -18.31 16.90 9.73
CA PHE A 424 -18.74 16.55 8.37
C PHE A 424 -18.76 17.81 7.47
N GLU A 425 -18.22 17.69 6.26
CA GLU A 425 -18.17 18.77 5.28
C GLU A 425 -19.54 19.00 4.66
N ALA A 426 -20.05 20.25 4.77
CA ALA A 426 -21.39 20.60 4.29
C ALA A 426 -21.52 20.41 2.77
N GLU A 427 -20.48 20.72 1.99
CA GLU A 427 -20.48 20.62 0.53
C GLU A 427 -20.62 19.17 0.06
N ARG A 428 -20.16 18.21 0.86
CA ARG A 428 -20.25 16.77 0.57
C ARG A 428 -21.51 16.10 1.11
N ASN A 429 -22.26 16.83 1.93
CA ASN A 429 -23.49 16.36 2.58
C ASN A 429 -24.65 17.31 2.26
N PRO A 430 -25.16 17.33 1.01
CA PRO A 430 -26.16 18.30 0.57
C PRO A 430 -27.47 18.19 1.34
N PRO A 431 -28.21 19.30 1.55
CA PRO A 431 -29.37 19.36 2.43
C PRO A 431 -30.64 18.83 1.76
N TYR A 432 -30.59 17.58 1.31
CA TYR A 432 -31.74 16.85 0.79
C TYR A 432 -32.22 15.79 1.77
N LEU A 433 -33.46 15.31 1.61
CA LEU A 433 -34.02 14.26 2.47
C LEU A 433 -33.26 12.93 2.39
N THR A 434 -32.54 12.69 1.31
CA THR A 434 -31.63 11.54 1.16
C THR A 434 -30.47 11.54 2.16
N LEU A 435 -30.14 12.69 2.78
CA LEU A 435 -29.17 12.81 3.86
C LEU A 435 -29.55 11.93 5.07
N ALA A 436 -30.85 11.70 5.33
CA ALA A 436 -31.33 10.78 6.38
C ALA A 436 -30.80 9.34 6.22
N LEU A 437 -30.46 8.95 5.01
CA LEU A 437 -29.97 7.62 4.65
C LEU A 437 -28.48 7.61 4.30
N GLY A 438 -27.79 8.74 4.49
CA GLY A 438 -26.36 8.85 4.25
C GLY A 438 -25.98 8.89 2.77
N ALA A 439 -26.74 9.60 1.95
CA ALA A 439 -26.40 9.81 0.52
C ALA A 439 -25.21 10.76 0.31
N GLY A 440 -24.78 11.50 1.34
CA GLY A 440 -23.57 12.31 1.33
C GLY A 440 -22.29 11.47 1.30
N SER A 441 -21.14 12.13 1.39
CA SER A 441 -19.82 11.48 1.37
C SER A 441 -18.97 11.92 2.56
N VAL A 442 -18.38 10.95 3.24
CA VAL A 442 -17.50 11.16 4.39
C VAL A 442 -16.30 10.21 4.31
N THR A 443 -15.19 10.56 4.95
CA THR A 443 -14.09 9.63 5.12
C THR A 443 -14.28 8.75 6.35
N PRO A 444 -13.67 7.55 6.41
CA PRO A 444 -13.65 6.73 7.61
C PRO A 444 -13.12 7.48 8.85
N LEU A 445 -12.12 8.35 8.69
CA LEU A 445 -11.61 9.17 9.79
C LEU A 445 -12.66 10.17 10.30
N GLN A 446 -13.32 10.88 9.41
CA GLN A 446 -14.40 11.81 9.78
C GLN A 446 -15.51 11.08 10.54
N MET A 447 -15.93 9.91 10.05
CA MET A 447 -16.98 9.11 10.70
C MET A 447 -16.55 8.62 12.09
N ALA A 448 -15.32 8.13 12.23
CA ALA A 448 -14.80 7.67 13.52
C ALA A 448 -14.63 8.84 14.53
N THR A 449 -14.22 10.01 14.06
CA THR A 449 -14.09 11.21 14.89
C THR A 449 -15.45 11.69 15.35
N ALA A 450 -16.44 11.69 14.48
CA ALA A 450 -17.82 12.09 14.80
C ALA A 450 -18.47 11.15 15.82
#